data_b6439d7d4572ad5e60d09d22b7ab0c42
#
_entry.id   b6439d7d4572ad5e60d09d22b7ab0c42
#
_cell.length_a   1.000
_cell.length_b   1.000
_cell.length_c   1.000
_cell.angle_alpha   90.00
_cell.angle_beta   90.00
_cell.angle_gamma   90.00
#
_symmetry.space_group_name_H-M   'P 1'
#
loop_
_entity.id
_entity.type
_entity.pdbx_description
1 polymer ?
#
loop_
_entity_poly.entity_id
_entity_poly.type
_entity_poly.pdbx_seq_one_letter_code
_entity_poly.pdbx_strand_id
1 'polypeptide(L)'
;MKKLFFLLVLIVVKTNAQELTLQDAINLALKNSFDIQIAKNVVDANKINNNIGVAGGLPTVAATTSNQESVVNINQKLNTGTEITRDGATSNNLTANVSGTMLLYNGYRVVATKKRLEILQQQSEQNLNSQIQNTIANVMVNYYNVVRQQGYIKALQQSIDLSKQQLELIQNKQALGLANNASLFQSQIDLNTR
;
A
#
# COMPACT_ATOMS: atom_id res chain seq x y z
N MET A 1 43.26 7.92 -46.06
CA MET A 1 43.23 7.05 -44.88
C MET A 1 43.06 7.96 -43.68
N LYS A 2 41.83 8.20 -43.26
CA LYS A 2 41.49 9.08 -42.11
C LYS A 2 41.41 8.22 -40.85
N LYS A 3 42.38 8.38 -39.94
CA LYS A 3 42.37 7.76 -38.61
C LYS A 3 41.30 8.45 -37.74
N LEU A 4 40.18 7.76 -37.49
CA LEU A 4 39.14 8.21 -36.59
C LEU A 4 39.64 7.98 -35.16
N PHE A 5 40.01 9.07 -34.50
CA PHE A 5 40.40 9.07 -33.08
C PHE A 5 39.15 9.06 -32.25
N PHE A 6 38.75 7.88 -31.76
CA PHE A 6 37.62 7.68 -30.87
C PHE A 6 38.05 8.08 -29.46
N LEU A 7 37.82 9.34 -29.12
CA LEU A 7 38.04 9.86 -27.77
C LEU A 7 36.89 9.34 -26.86
N LEU A 8 37.11 8.21 -26.20
CA LEU A 8 36.26 7.69 -25.15
C LEU A 8 36.38 8.58 -23.92
N VAL A 9 35.53 9.63 -23.85
CA VAL A 9 35.41 10.44 -22.63
C VAL A 9 34.74 9.56 -21.58
N LEU A 10 35.52 8.97 -20.71
CA LEU A 10 35.07 8.29 -19.50
C LEU A 10 34.55 9.38 -18.56
N ILE A 11 33.22 9.68 -18.64
CA ILE A 11 32.52 10.52 -17.65
C ILE A 11 32.52 9.72 -16.35
N VAL A 12 33.50 9.96 -15.50
CA VAL A 12 33.50 9.49 -14.11
C VAL A 12 32.39 10.29 -13.40
N VAL A 13 31.16 9.75 -13.44
CA VAL A 13 30.09 10.23 -12.60
C VAL A 13 30.53 9.93 -11.17
N LYS A 14 31.05 10.95 -10.48
CA LYS A 14 31.19 10.88 -9.02
C LYS A 14 29.79 10.76 -8.46
N THR A 15 29.35 9.55 -8.20
CA THR A 15 28.19 9.28 -7.35
C THR A 15 28.62 9.71 -5.95
N ASN A 16 28.41 10.98 -5.62
CA ASN A 16 28.39 11.38 -4.23
C ASN A 16 27.27 10.55 -3.58
N ALA A 17 27.64 9.61 -2.74
CA ALA A 17 26.68 8.95 -1.85
C ALA A 17 26.07 10.09 -1.01
N GLN A 18 24.89 10.54 -1.40
CA GLN A 18 24.18 11.62 -0.72
C GLN A 18 23.79 11.07 0.64
N GLU A 19 24.36 11.64 1.70
CA GLU A 19 23.95 11.28 3.05
C GLU A 19 22.46 11.59 3.19
N LEU A 20 21.65 10.55 3.38
CA LEU A 20 20.22 10.68 3.55
C LEU A 20 19.95 11.30 4.94
N THR A 21 19.48 12.53 4.96
CA THR A 21 19.08 13.17 6.22
C THR A 21 17.78 12.58 6.74
N LEU A 22 17.53 12.70 8.05
CA LEU A 22 16.24 12.27 8.64
C LEU A 22 15.05 12.97 7.95
N GLN A 23 15.19 14.25 7.64
CA GLN A 23 14.12 15.01 6.99
C GLN A 23 13.85 14.50 5.57
N ASP A 24 14.89 14.17 4.81
CA ASP A 24 14.74 13.60 3.47
C ASP A 24 14.12 12.21 3.51
N ALA A 25 14.50 11.38 4.49
CA ALA A 25 13.92 10.07 4.71
C ALA A 25 12.41 10.16 5.02
N ILE A 26 12.00 11.10 5.88
CA ILE A 26 10.60 11.36 6.20
C ILE A 26 9.84 11.83 4.95
N ASN A 27 10.36 12.82 4.22
CA ASN A 27 9.72 13.35 3.02
C ASN A 27 9.54 12.28 1.94
N LEU A 28 10.57 11.45 1.75
CA LEU A 28 10.53 10.35 0.79
C LEU A 28 9.49 9.29 1.19
N ALA A 29 9.43 8.95 2.47
CA ALA A 29 8.45 7.99 2.99
C ALA A 29 7.02 8.52 2.87
N LEU A 30 6.76 9.78 3.23
CA LEU A 30 5.44 10.39 3.11
C LEU A 30 4.96 10.47 1.66
N LYS A 31 5.88 10.70 0.72
CA LYS A 31 5.56 10.77 -0.70
C LYS A 31 5.24 9.40 -1.30
N ASN A 32 5.95 8.34 -0.88
CA ASN A 32 5.90 7.03 -1.52
C ASN A 32 5.15 5.97 -0.70
N SER A 33 4.64 6.28 0.49
CA SER A 33 3.89 5.33 1.31
C SER A 33 2.56 4.95 0.66
N PHE A 34 2.38 3.67 0.37
CA PHE A 34 1.11 3.14 -0.12
C PHE A 34 0.00 3.22 0.93
N ASP A 35 0.32 3.06 2.21
CA ASP A 35 -0.66 3.17 3.29
C ASP A 35 -1.26 4.57 3.38
N ILE A 36 -0.45 5.62 3.19
CA ILE A 36 -0.93 7.01 3.12
C ILE A 36 -1.78 7.22 1.86
N GLN A 37 -1.40 6.64 0.72
CA GLN A 37 -2.20 6.73 -0.51
C GLN A 37 -3.56 6.04 -0.35
N ILE A 38 -3.59 4.86 0.28
CA ILE A 38 -4.83 4.15 0.60
C ILE A 38 -5.70 4.99 1.52
N ALA A 39 -5.14 5.53 2.62
CA ALA A 39 -5.88 6.37 3.54
C ALA A 39 -6.44 7.63 2.86
N LYS A 40 -5.69 8.26 1.96
CA LYS A 40 -6.15 9.37 1.12
C LYS A 40 -7.34 8.97 0.24
N ASN A 41 -7.23 7.84 -0.46
CA ASN A 41 -8.32 7.36 -1.31
C ASN A 41 -9.60 7.07 -0.51
N VAL A 42 -9.47 6.59 0.74
CA VAL A 42 -10.61 6.40 1.66
C VAL A 42 -11.25 7.75 2.03
N VAL A 43 -10.45 8.78 2.30
CA VAL A 43 -10.97 10.15 2.53
C VAL A 43 -11.72 10.65 1.31
N ASP A 44 -11.13 10.51 0.11
CA ASP A 44 -11.75 10.96 -1.13
C ASP A 44 -13.07 10.21 -1.42
N ALA A 45 -13.10 8.90 -1.19
CA ALA A 45 -14.31 8.10 -1.33
C ALA A 45 -15.41 8.55 -0.35
N ASN A 46 -15.06 8.77 0.92
CA ASN A 46 -16.03 9.27 1.91
C ASN A 46 -16.51 10.69 1.60
N LYS A 47 -15.62 11.55 1.07
CA LYS A 47 -15.98 12.89 0.61
C LYS A 47 -16.98 12.85 -0.56
N ILE A 48 -16.74 11.98 -1.54
CA ILE A 48 -17.68 11.78 -2.66
C ILE A 48 -19.02 11.23 -2.16
N ASN A 49 -18.99 10.28 -1.23
CA ASN A 49 -20.21 9.70 -0.65
C ASN A 49 -20.97 10.64 0.28
N ASN A 50 -20.33 11.72 0.76
CA ASN A 50 -20.96 12.69 1.65
C ASN A 50 -21.85 13.66 0.87
N ASN A 51 -22.89 13.15 0.20
CA ASN A 51 -23.87 13.93 -0.56
C ASN A 51 -25.29 13.50 -0.25
N ILE A 52 -26.25 14.36 -0.60
CA ILE A 52 -27.69 14.14 -0.34
C ILE A 52 -28.26 12.97 -1.14
N GLY A 53 -27.70 12.65 -2.31
CA GLY A 53 -28.11 11.52 -3.14
C GLY A 53 -27.84 10.19 -2.46
N VAL A 54 -26.60 10.00 -1.95
CA VAL A 54 -26.22 8.80 -1.17
C VAL A 54 -27.03 8.70 0.13
N ALA A 55 -27.42 9.84 0.71
CA ALA A 55 -28.31 9.86 1.87
C ALA A 55 -29.75 9.46 1.54
N GLY A 56 -30.11 9.28 0.25
CA GLY A 56 -31.44 8.91 -0.21
C GLY A 56 -32.41 10.09 -0.34
N GLY A 57 -31.91 11.31 -0.48
CA GLY A 57 -32.69 12.53 -0.63
C GLY A 57 -32.98 12.95 -2.08
N LEU A 58 -32.43 12.23 -3.07
CA LEU A 58 -32.70 12.48 -4.49
C LEU A 58 -33.67 11.45 -5.08
N PRO A 59 -34.41 11.81 -6.14
CA PRO A 59 -35.20 10.85 -6.89
C PRO A 59 -34.34 9.76 -7.52
N THR A 60 -34.85 8.54 -7.53
CA THR A 60 -34.27 7.42 -8.25
C THR A 60 -35.06 7.17 -9.52
N VAL A 61 -34.39 7.14 -10.68
CA VAL A 61 -34.99 6.79 -11.97
C VAL A 61 -34.45 5.44 -12.38
N ALA A 62 -35.35 4.49 -12.64
CA ALA A 62 -34.99 3.16 -13.13
C ALA A 62 -35.67 2.88 -14.47
N ALA A 63 -34.95 2.34 -15.42
CA ALA A 63 -35.46 1.81 -16.68
C ALA A 63 -35.27 0.29 -16.67
N THR A 64 -36.35 -0.45 -16.86
CA THR A 64 -36.31 -1.91 -16.93
C THR A 64 -36.97 -2.39 -18.22
N THR A 65 -36.36 -3.40 -18.83
CA THR A 65 -36.94 -4.11 -19.98
C THR A 65 -36.93 -5.60 -19.67
N SER A 66 -38.00 -6.26 -20.05
CA SER A 66 -38.14 -7.71 -19.93
C SER A 66 -38.73 -8.25 -21.21
N ASN A 67 -38.12 -9.27 -21.78
CA ASN A 67 -38.64 -10.06 -22.88
C ASN A 67 -38.93 -11.48 -22.40
N GLN A 68 -40.14 -11.91 -22.50
CA GLN A 68 -40.58 -13.24 -22.11
C GLN A 68 -41.10 -13.98 -23.32
N GLU A 69 -40.42 -15.05 -23.70
CA GLU A 69 -40.91 -15.99 -24.71
C GLU A 69 -41.50 -17.21 -23.97
N SER A 70 -42.63 -17.63 -24.43
CA SER A 70 -43.34 -18.80 -23.88
C SER A 70 -43.80 -19.70 -25.03
N VAL A 71 -43.53 -21.01 -24.89
CA VAL A 71 -44.05 -22.05 -25.75
C VAL A 71 -44.92 -22.96 -24.90
N VAL A 72 -46.17 -23.06 -25.24
CA VAL A 72 -47.14 -23.83 -24.46
C VAL A 72 -47.93 -24.78 -25.35
N ASN A 73 -48.22 -25.98 -24.84
CA ASN A 73 -49.19 -26.89 -25.42
C ASN A 73 -50.52 -26.71 -24.72
N ILE A 74 -51.57 -26.40 -25.47
CA ILE A 74 -52.93 -26.16 -24.98
C ILE A 74 -53.79 -27.36 -25.31
N ASN A 75 -54.32 -28.00 -24.30
CA ASN A 75 -55.35 -29.02 -24.45
C ASN A 75 -56.52 -28.64 -23.54
N GLN A 76 -57.59 -28.11 -24.15
CA GLN A 76 -58.74 -27.56 -23.41
C GLN A 76 -60.04 -28.23 -23.92
N LYS A 77 -60.78 -28.80 -22.97
CA LYS A 77 -62.12 -29.34 -23.22
C LYS A 77 -63.15 -28.39 -22.68
N LEU A 78 -63.96 -27.82 -23.57
CA LEU A 78 -65.06 -26.93 -23.19
C LEU A 78 -66.27 -27.72 -22.69
N ASN A 79 -67.12 -27.11 -21.85
CA ASN A 79 -68.39 -27.69 -21.38
C ASN A 79 -69.38 -27.98 -22.48
N THR A 80 -69.18 -27.39 -23.67
CA THR A 80 -69.95 -27.66 -24.89
C THR A 80 -69.52 -28.95 -25.62
N GLY A 81 -68.53 -29.67 -25.12
CA GLY A 81 -67.96 -30.87 -25.74
C GLY A 81 -66.94 -30.61 -26.80
N THR A 82 -66.60 -29.35 -27.09
CA THR A 82 -65.55 -28.98 -28.03
C THR A 82 -64.17 -29.15 -27.40
N GLU A 83 -63.29 -29.84 -28.07
CA GLU A 83 -61.90 -30.05 -27.66
C GLU A 83 -60.97 -29.18 -28.53
N ILE A 84 -60.16 -28.34 -27.89
CA ILE A 84 -59.18 -27.46 -28.55
C ILE A 84 -57.78 -27.96 -28.17
N THR A 85 -57.07 -28.49 -29.16
CA THR A 85 -55.67 -28.90 -29.00
C THR A 85 -54.79 -27.99 -29.86
N ARG A 86 -53.79 -27.36 -29.23
CA ARG A 86 -52.74 -26.58 -29.91
C ARG A 86 -51.39 -26.96 -29.31
N ASP A 87 -50.52 -27.51 -30.15
CA ASP A 87 -49.16 -27.83 -29.77
C ASP A 87 -48.21 -26.71 -30.23
N GLY A 88 -47.27 -26.35 -29.36
CA GLY A 88 -46.24 -25.36 -29.67
C GLY A 88 -46.76 -23.93 -29.86
N ALA A 89 -47.84 -23.54 -29.15
CA ALA A 89 -48.32 -22.15 -29.20
C ALA A 89 -47.24 -21.22 -28.58
N THR A 90 -46.68 -20.37 -29.41
CA THR A 90 -45.66 -19.39 -29.02
C THR A 90 -46.27 -18.06 -28.66
N SER A 91 -45.81 -17.45 -27.57
CA SER A 91 -46.11 -16.05 -27.24
C SER A 91 -44.81 -15.34 -26.87
N ASN A 92 -44.71 -14.09 -27.33
CA ASN A 92 -43.62 -13.17 -26.97
C ASN A 92 -44.24 -11.96 -26.29
N ASN A 93 -43.74 -11.61 -25.10
CA ASN A 93 -44.18 -10.44 -24.34
C ASN A 93 -42.98 -9.58 -24.02
N LEU A 94 -42.85 -8.44 -24.74
CA LEU A 94 -41.83 -7.42 -24.47
C LEU A 94 -42.44 -6.30 -23.62
N THR A 95 -41.90 -6.09 -22.42
CA THR A 95 -42.28 -5.01 -21.54
C THR A 95 -41.11 -4.06 -21.34
N ALA A 96 -41.35 -2.78 -21.52
CA ALA A 96 -40.40 -1.72 -21.17
C ALA A 96 -41.08 -0.76 -20.19
N ASN A 97 -40.40 -0.47 -19.09
CA ASN A 97 -40.92 0.40 -18.04
C ASN A 97 -39.83 1.41 -17.62
N VAL A 98 -40.24 2.67 -17.43
CA VAL A 98 -39.43 3.72 -16.81
C VAL A 98 -40.20 4.19 -15.57
N SER A 99 -39.55 4.07 -14.40
CA SER A 99 -40.15 4.49 -13.13
C SER A 99 -39.28 5.53 -12.44
N GLY A 100 -39.90 6.56 -11.89
CA GLY A 100 -39.28 7.57 -11.03
C GLY A 100 -39.85 7.49 -9.63
N THR A 101 -39.01 7.31 -8.62
CA THR A 101 -39.42 7.24 -7.22
C THR A 101 -38.69 8.32 -6.42
N MET A 102 -39.47 9.11 -5.66
CA MET A 102 -38.91 10.14 -4.76
C MET A 102 -39.51 9.93 -3.35
N LEU A 103 -38.61 9.91 -2.37
CA LEU A 103 -38.99 9.83 -0.98
C LEU A 103 -39.27 11.23 -0.44
N LEU A 104 -40.54 11.53 -0.13
CA LEU A 104 -40.93 12.86 0.35
C LEU A 104 -40.69 13.03 1.85
N TYR A 105 -40.93 12.00 2.64
CA TYR A 105 -40.73 12.03 4.09
C TYR A 105 -40.46 10.62 4.65
N ASN A 106 -39.47 10.52 5.56
CA ASN A 106 -39.12 9.24 6.19
C ASN A 106 -38.67 9.41 7.66
N GLY A 107 -39.26 10.35 8.38
CA GLY A 107 -38.93 10.58 9.78
C GLY A 107 -37.50 11.09 10.00
N TYR A 108 -37.04 12.00 9.18
CA TYR A 108 -35.68 12.60 9.23
C TYR A 108 -34.53 11.61 8.94
N ARG A 109 -34.79 10.40 8.46
CA ARG A 109 -33.74 9.42 8.16
C ARG A 109 -32.68 9.95 7.16
N VAL A 110 -33.09 10.69 6.12
CA VAL A 110 -32.20 11.29 5.15
C VAL A 110 -31.23 12.27 5.84
N VAL A 111 -31.76 13.12 6.72
CA VAL A 111 -30.94 14.11 7.46
C VAL A 111 -29.95 13.41 8.38
N ALA A 112 -30.39 12.38 9.12
CA ALA A 112 -29.54 11.59 10.00
C ALA A 112 -28.46 10.83 9.21
N THR A 113 -28.82 10.27 8.05
CA THR A 113 -27.87 9.58 7.16
C THR A 113 -26.83 10.55 6.61
N LYS A 114 -27.24 11.75 6.16
CA LYS A 114 -26.30 12.78 5.70
C LYS A 114 -25.34 13.17 6.82
N LYS A 115 -25.82 13.35 8.04
CA LYS A 115 -24.96 13.64 9.21
C LYS A 115 -23.98 12.51 9.51
N ARG A 116 -24.43 11.26 9.40
CA ARG A 116 -23.57 10.09 9.54
C ARG A 116 -22.46 10.06 8.48
N LEU A 117 -22.77 10.37 7.22
CA LEU A 117 -21.79 10.44 6.13
C LEU A 117 -20.74 11.53 6.39
N GLU A 118 -21.15 12.68 6.93
CA GLU A 118 -20.24 13.75 7.33
C GLU A 118 -19.27 13.30 8.44
N ILE A 119 -19.78 12.59 9.46
CA ILE A 119 -18.95 12.04 10.53
C ILE A 119 -17.98 10.98 10.01
N LEU A 120 -18.41 10.12 9.09
CA LEU A 120 -17.53 9.13 8.45
C LEU A 120 -16.41 9.78 7.64
N GLN A 121 -16.70 10.89 6.95
CA GLN A 121 -15.64 11.66 6.28
C GLN A 121 -14.64 12.21 7.32
N GLN A 122 -15.10 12.86 8.38
CA GLN A 122 -14.23 13.38 9.44
C GLN A 122 -13.40 12.28 10.09
N GLN A 123 -14.00 11.11 10.34
CA GLN A 123 -13.29 9.95 10.87
C GLN A 123 -12.16 9.50 9.92
N SER A 124 -12.42 9.44 8.62
CA SER A 124 -11.41 9.04 7.65
C SER A 124 -10.26 10.06 7.55
N GLU A 125 -10.53 11.36 7.70
CA GLU A 125 -9.52 12.42 7.77
C GLU A 125 -8.62 12.26 9.02
N GLN A 126 -9.20 11.92 10.18
CA GLN A 126 -8.42 11.64 11.38
C GLN A 126 -7.58 10.36 11.25
N ASN A 127 -8.12 9.33 10.60
CA ASN A 127 -7.37 8.10 10.31
C ASN A 127 -6.17 8.37 9.38
N LEU A 128 -6.33 9.22 8.37
CA LEU A 128 -5.23 9.67 7.51
C LEU A 128 -4.14 10.39 8.33
N ASN A 129 -4.53 11.31 9.21
CA ASN A 129 -3.60 12.02 10.08
C ASN A 129 -2.82 11.04 10.99
N SER A 130 -3.51 10.06 11.56
CA SER A 130 -2.89 9.01 12.38
C SER A 130 -1.89 8.17 11.56
N GLN A 131 -2.24 7.84 10.32
CA GLN A 131 -1.35 7.08 9.43
C GLN A 131 -0.09 7.87 9.07
N ILE A 132 -0.22 9.18 8.82
CA ILE A 132 0.92 10.07 8.60
C ILE A 132 1.85 10.09 9.82
N GLN A 133 1.30 10.27 11.02
CA GLN A 133 2.08 10.29 12.28
C GLN A 133 2.79 8.96 12.51
N ASN A 134 2.10 7.84 12.32
CA ASN A 134 2.68 6.51 12.45
C ASN A 134 3.82 6.27 11.45
N THR A 135 3.65 6.72 10.20
CA THR A 135 4.70 6.62 9.18
C THR A 135 5.94 7.42 9.60
N ILE A 136 5.76 8.66 10.07
CA ILE A 136 6.86 9.51 10.57
C ILE A 136 7.58 8.81 11.74
N ALA A 137 6.84 8.32 12.72
CA ALA A 137 7.42 7.63 13.89
C ALA A 137 8.23 6.40 13.48
N ASN A 138 7.70 5.58 12.58
CA ASN A 138 8.39 4.39 12.09
C ASN A 138 9.68 4.75 11.32
N VAL A 139 9.64 5.79 10.49
CA VAL A 139 10.84 6.27 9.78
C VAL A 139 11.90 6.76 10.77
N MET A 140 11.52 7.53 11.79
CA MET A 140 12.45 8.00 12.81
C MET A 140 13.11 6.84 13.55
N VAL A 141 12.34 5.86 14.01
CA VAL A 141 12.86 4.67 14.70
C VAL A 141 13.85 3.91 13.80
N ASN A 142 13.49 3.66 12.56
CA ASN A 142 14.32 2.92 11.62
C ASN A 142 15.59 3.71 11.26
N TYR A 143 15.49 5.01 11.05
CA TYR A 143 16.64 5.87 10.76
C TYR A 143 17.67 5.81 11.90
N TYR A 144 17.25 6.02 13.15
CA TYR A 144 18.16 5.95 14.29
C TYR A 144 18.69 4.54 14.55
N ASN A 145 17.94 3.50 14.21
CA ASN A 145 18.45 2.13 14.23
C ASN A 145 19.63 1.96 13.25
N VAL A 146 19.51 2.49 12.03
CA VAL A 146 20.60 2.45 11.03
C VAL A 146 21.82 3.22 11.54
N VAL A 147 21.63 4.45 12.04
CA VAL A 147 22.70 5.28 12.60
C VAL A 147 23.41 4.54 13.75
N ARG A 148 22.64 3.91 14.65
CA ARG A 148 23.21 3.10 15.74
C ARG A 148 24.02 1.93 15.22
N GLN A 149 23.55 1.21 14.20
CA GLN A 149 24.29 0.08 13.61
C GLN A 149 25.58 0.54 12.93
N GLN A 150 25.56 1.67 12.25
CA GLN A 150 26.77 2.25 11.68
C GLN A 150 27.80 2.60 12.76
N GLY A 151 27.36 3.20 13.87
CA GLY A 151 28.20 3.47 15.03
C GLY A 151 28.79 2.19 15.63
N TYR A 152 27.99 1.13 15.76
CA TYR A 152 28.44 -0.17 16.24
C TYR A 152 29.48 -0.81 15.34
N ILE A 153 29.26 -0.80 14.01
CA ILE A 153 30.24 -1.31 13.03
C ILE A 153 31.58 -0.54 13.15
N LYS A 154 31.52 0.79 13.26
CA LYS A 154 32.72 1.61 13.44
C LYS A 154 33.47 1.24 14.73
N ALA A 155 32.78 1.03 15.82
CA ALA A 155 33.38 0.61 17.09
C ALA A 155 34.02 -0.79 16.99
N LEU A 156 33.36 -1.73 16.30
CA LEU A 156 33.94 -3.05 16.03
C LEU A 156 35.20 -2.96 15.18
N GLN A 157 35.19 -2.15 14.11
CA GLN A 157 36.39 -1.94 13.28
C GLN A 157 37.57 -1.40 14.10
N GLN A 158 37.33 -0.40 14.97
CA GLN A 158 38.35 0.13 15.85
C GLN A 158 38.89 -0.94 16.82
N SER A 159 37.99 -1.80 17.35
CA SER A 159 38.37 -2.91 18.23
C SER A 159 39.24 -3.95 17.51
N ILE A 160 38.90 -4.28 16.25
CA ILE A 160 39.69 -5.18 15.40
C ILE A 160 41.07 -4.57 15.11
N ASP A 161 41.14 -3.29 14.77
CA ASP A 161 42.41 -2.61 14.49
C ASP A 161 43.29 -2.55 15.73
N LEU A 162 42.72 -2.34 16.91
CA LEU A 162 43.46 -2.41 18.17
C LEU A 162 43.99 -3.83 18.43
N SER A 163 43.17 -4.87 18.20
CA SER A 163 43.61 -6.27 18.36
C SER A 163 44.74 -6.66 17.37
N LYS A 164 44.70 -6.12 16.11
CA LYS A 164 45.78 -6.29 15.14
C LYS A 164 47.09 -5.65 15.62
N GLN A 165 47.03 -4.41 16.11
CA GLN A 165 48.20 -3.72 16.65
C GLN A 165 48.78 -4.47 17.87
N GLN A 166 47.89 -5.01 18.73
CA GLN A 166 48.34 -5.83 19.87
C GLN A 166 49.01 -7.11 19.41
N LEU A 167 48.48 -7.80 18.41
CA LEU A 167 49.13 -8.99 17.83
C LEU A 167 50.48 -8.66 17.25
N GLU A 168 50.62 -7.59 16.46
CA GLU A 168 51.87 -7.13 15.90
C GLU A 168 52.91 -6.80 17.00
N LEU A 169 52.50 -6.13 18.06
CA LEU A 169 53.36 -5.84 19.22
C LEU A 169 53.87 -7.13 19.87
N ILE A 170 53.02 -8.15 20.07
CA ILE A 170 53.40 -9.42 20.66
C ILE A 170 54.32 -10.21 19.73
N GLN A 171 54.08 -10.19 18.41
CA GLN A 171 54.98 -10.80 17.42
C GLN A 171 56.37 -10.18 17.46
N ASN A 172 56.46 -8.85 17.52
CA ASN A 172 57.73 -8.15 17.63
C ASN A 172 58.46 -8.46 18.95
N LYS A 173 57.73 -8.52 20.09
CA LYS A 173 58.30 -8.93 21.35
C LYS A 173 58.81 -10.37 21.32
N GLN A 174 58.08 -11.28 20.71
CA GLN A 174 58.49 -12.67 20.55
C GLN A 174 59.82 -12.81 19.73
N ALA A 175 59.90 -12.07 18.61
CA ALA A 175 61.09 -12.06 17.78
C ALA A 175 62.33 -11.58 18.56
N LEU A 176 62.15 -10.72 19.57
CA LEU A 176 63.19 -10.25 20.46
C LEU A 176 63.40 -11.15 21.71
N GLY A 177 62.69 -12.28 21.81
CA GLY A 177 62.76 -13.17 22.97
C GLY A 177 62.09 -12.65 24.24
N LEU A 178 61.26 -11.59 24.14
CA LEU A 178 60.56 -10.90 25.24
C LEU A 178 59.13 -11.37 25.44
N ALA A 179 58.61 -12.24 24.60
CA ALA A 179 57.26 -12.86 24.74
C ALA A 179 57.34 -14.35 24.41
N ASN A 180 56.44 -15.14 25.00
CA ASN A 180 56.35 -16.57 24.78
C ASN A 180 55.26 -16.92 23.73
N ASN A 181 55.26 -18.17 23.26
CA ASN A 181 54.27 -18.66 22.29
C ASN A 181 52.82 -18.60 22.84
N ALA A 182 52.61 -18.76 24.14
CA ALA A 182 51.27 -18.70 24.71
C ALA A 182 50.67 -17.29 24.58
N SER A 183 51.45 -16.24 24.80
CA SER A 183 51.03 -14.84 24.58
C SER A 183 50.71 -14.55 23.11
N LEU A 184 51.45 -15.13 22.16
CA LEU A 184 51.19 -15.00 20.75
C LEU A 184 49.86 -15.65 20.37
N PHE A 185 49.65 -16.91 20.78
CA PHE A 185 48.38 -17.63 20.52
C PHE A 185 47.19 -16.94 21.13
N GLN A 186 47.32 -16.42 22.38
CA GLN A 186 46.26 -15.64 23.03
C GLN A 186 45.90 -14.41 22.19
N SER A 187 46.86 -13.63 21.71
CA SER A 187 46.59 -12.45 20.87
C SER A 187 45.96 -12.81 19.53
N GLN A 188 46.25 -13.99 18.95
CA GLN A 188 45.60 -14.51 17.76
C GLN A 188 44.14 -14.88 18.02
N ILE A 189 43.86 -15.54 19.15
CA ILE A 189 42.54 -15.88 19.60
C ILE A 189 41.70 -14.60 19.80
N ASP A 190 42.28 -13.60 20.49
CA ASP A 190 41.62 -12.32 20.75
C ASP A 190 41.24 -11.58 19.46
N LEU A 191 42.10 -11.62 18.42
CA LEU A 191 41.80 -11.06 17.11
C LEU A 191 40.68 -11.84 16.39
N ASN A 192 40.70 -13.19 16.48
CA ASN A 192 39.72 -14.03 15.76
C ASN A 192 38.34 -14.06 16.41
N THR A 193 38.21 -13.60 17.65
CA THR A 193 36.93 -13.56 18.40
C THR A 193 36.23 -12.21 18.35
N ARG A 194 36.82 -11.21 17.69
CA ARG A 194 36.24 -9.85 17.52
C ARG A 194 35.38 -9.78 16.27
#